data_48c9459285d4d9748f1d372a74a47d9b
#
_entry.id   48c9459285d4d9748f1d372a74a47d9b
#
_cell.length_a   1.000
_cell.length_b   1.000
_cell.length_c   1.000
_cell.angle_alpha   90.00
_cell.angle_beta   90.00
_cell.angle_gamma   90.00
#
_symmetry.space_group_name_H-M   'P 1'
#
loop_
_entity.id
_entity.type
_entity.pdbx_description
1 polymer ?
#
loop_
_entity_poly.entity_id
_entity_poly.type
_entity_poly.pdbx_seq_one_letter_code
_entity_poly.pdbx_strand_id
1 'polypeptide(L)'
;GACLDFPSCNYYKELMEAYPNAKVILTVRDNESWIKSWNVLNNKILKSFTFKFLSKIPHTSFKLQKDIHNEMILGPNGAFQGETTDKGIKDKFNTWNKSVIDYVPENRLLVYQVKEGWPPLCTFLKVPIPNIPFPYLNKTKNMGHMSRFINAMFILLILTIISIIISSVF
;
A
#
# COMPACT_ATOMS: atom_id res chain seq x y z
N GLY A 1 -1.34 -20.49 5.56
CA GLY A 1 -1.03 -19.06 5.72
C GLY A 1 -1.33 -18.29 4.44
N ALA A 2 -1.25 -16.97 4.50
CA ALA A 2 -1.38 -16.08 3.36
C ALA A 2 -0.33 -14.97 3.48
N CYS A 3 0.15 -14.46 2.35
CA CYS A 3 0.94 -13.24 2.26
C CYS A 3 0.25 -12.24 1.35
N LEU A 4 0.45 -10.97 1.59
CA LEU A 4 -0.20 -9.89 0.85
C LEU A 4 0.67 -8.62 0.87
N ASP A 5 0.38 -7.72 -0.09
CA ASP A 5 1.04 -6.43 -0.21
C ASP A 5 2.56 -6.51 -0.44
N PHE A 6 3.26 -5.41 -0.33
CA PHE A 6 4.72 -5.40 -0.42
C PHE A 6 5.37 -5.95 0.85
N PRO A 7 6.47 -6.73 0.71
CA PRO A 7 7.17 -7.07 -0.53
C PRO A 7 6.61 -8.28 -1.29
N SER A 8 5.66 -9.03 -0.73
CA SER A 8 5.21 -10.33 -1.24
C SER A 8 4.71 -10.28 -2.69
N CYS A 9 4.04 -9.20 -3.08
CA CYS A 9 3.54 -9.06 -4.44
C CYS A 9 4.64 -9.02 -5.51
N ASN A 10 5.85 -8.57 -5.17
CA ASN A 10 6.97 -8.55 -6.12
C ASN A 10 7.56 -9.94 -6.36
N TYR A 11 7.35 -10.88 -5.44
CA TYR A 11 7.90 -12.23 -5.46
C TYR A 11 6.82 -13.30 -5.74
N TYR A 12 5.74 -12.92 -6.43
CA TYR A 12 4.63 -13.86 -6.65
C TYR A 12 5.02 -15.09 -7.46
N LYS A 13 5.99 -14.97 -8.40
CA LYS A 13 6.48 -16.08 -9.20
C LYS A 13 7.23 -17.09 -8.34
N GLU A 14 8.20 -16.62 -7.58
CA GLU A 14 9.00 -17.43 -6.66
C GLU A 14 8.12 -18.07 -5.57
N LEU A 15 7.13 -17.32 -5.08
CA LEU A 15 6.15 -17.85 -4.13
C LEU A 15 5.29 -18.95 -4.76
N MET A 16 4.91 -18.83 -6.03
CA MET A 16 4.15 -19.86 -6.73
C MET A 16 4.98 -21.10 -7.03
N GLU A 17 6.27 -20.98 -7.26
CA GLU A 17 7.20 -22.10 -7.41
C GLU A 17 7.39 -22.84 -6.06
N ALA A 18 7.61 -22.08 -4.98
CA ALA A 18 7.77 -22.64 -3.63
C ALA A 18 6.48 -23.26 -3.09
N TYR A 19 5.31 -22.76 -3.52
CA TYR A 19 3.99 -23.23 -3.08
C TYR A 19 3.10 -23.58 -4.28
N PRO A 20 3.29 -24.76 -4.92
CA PRO A 20 2.61 -25.13 -6.17
C PRO A 20 1.07 -25.15 -6.08
N ASN A 21 0.51 -25.31 -4.88
CA ASN A 21 -0.93 -25.33 -4.63
C ASN A 21 -1.50 -23.97 -4.16
N ALA A 22 -0.67 -22.95 -4.03
CA ALA A 22 -1.14 -21.64 -3.60
C ALA A 22 -2.06 -21.01 -4.64
N LYS A 23 -3.11 -20.35 -4.17
CA LYS A 23 -4.03 -19.55 -4.96
C LYS A 23 -3.59 -18.10 -4.95
N VAL A 24 -3.76 -17.42 -6.08
CA VAL A 24 -3.45 -16.00 -6.24
C VAL A 24 -4.75 -15.22 -6.38
N ILE A 25 -4.92 -14.18 -5.59
CA ILE A 25 -6.02 -13.22 -5.69
C ILE A 25 -5.42 -11.89 -6.14
N LEU A 26 -5.64 -11.53 -7.40
CA LEU A 26 -5.22 -10.28 -7.98
C LEU A 26 -6.33 -9.25 -7.82
N THR A 27 -6.16 -8.31 -6.89
CA THR A 27 -7.12 -7.22 -6.71
C THR A 27 -6.92 -6.14 -7.77
N VAL A 28 -7.96 -5.87 -8.56
CA VAL A 28 -7.94 -4.87 -9.63
C VAL A 28 -8.97 -3.78 -9.41
N ARG A 29 -8.74 -2.63 -10.00
CA ARG A 29 -9.70 -1.51 -10.06
C ARG A 29 -9.39 -0.63 -11.26
N ASP A 30 -10.29 0.32 -11.56
CA ASP A 30 -10.07 1.27 -12.64
C ASP A 30 -8.84 2.17 -12.36
N ASN A 31 -8.12 2.51 -13.43
CA ASN A 31 -6.86 3.23 -13.38
C ASN A 31 -6.98 4.62 -12.74
N GLU A 32 -8.08 5.33 -13.00
CA GLU A 32 -8.25 6.70 -12.49
C GLU A 32 -8.50 6.70 -10.97
N SER A 33 -9.33 5.80 -10.47
CA SER A 33 -9.52 5.63 -9.04
C SER A 33 -8.26 5.11 -8.35
N TRP A 34 -7.49 4.24 -9.03
CA TRP A 34 -6.28 3.69 -8.47
C TRP A 34 -5.20 4.77 -8.33
N ILE A 35 -4.88 5.53 -9.40
CA ILE A 35 -3.85 6.57 -9.35
C ILE A 35 -4.22 7.70 -8.37
N LYS A 36 -5.51 8.05 -8.29
CA LYS A 36 -5.99 9.02 -7.29
C LYS A 36 -5.72 8.56 -5.86
N SER A 37 -5.96 7.27 -5.58
CA SER A 37 -5.67 6.67 -4.27
C SER A 37 -4.17 6.62 -3.99
N TRP A 38 -3.38 6.21 -4.97
CA TRP A 38 -1.91 6.22 -4.93
C TRP A 38 -1.35 7.61 -4.62
N ASN A 39 -1.82 8.64 -5.32
CA ASN A 39 -1.38 10.01 -5.11
C ASN A 39 -1.74 10.54 -3.71
N VAL A 40 -2.86 10.11 -3.12
CA VAL A 40 -3.17 10.45 -1.72
C VAL A 40 -2.18 9.81 -0.76
N LEU A 41 -1.88 8.53 -0.93
CA LEU A 41 -0.89 7.83 -0.11
C LEU A 41 0.50 8.50 -0.26
N ASN A 42 0.98 8.63 -1.49
CA ASN A 42 2.31 9.14 -1.78
C ASN A 42 2.49 10.61 -1.37
N ASN A 43 1.55 11.50 -1.73
CA ASN A 43 1.71 12.93 -1.51
C ASN A 43 1.24 13.39 -0.13
N LYS A 44 0.19 12.81 0.44
CA LYS A 44 -0.37 13.26 1.72
C LYS A 44 0.20 12.54 2.93
N ILE A 45 0.69 11.32 2.79
CA ILE A 45 1.23 10.52 3.89
C ILE A 45 2.75 10.47 3.81
N LEU A 46 3.30 9.83 2.77
CA LEU A 46 4.73 9.58 2.67
C LEU A 46 5.57 10.85 2.47
N LYS A 47 5.01 11.89 1.84
CA LYS A 47 5.66 13.21 1.72
C LYS A 47 5.31 14.19 2.84
N SER A 48 4.54 13.78 3.86
CA SER A 48 4.21 14.65 4.99
C SER A 48 5.44 15.02 5.81
N PHE A 49 5.37 16.17 6.47
CA PHE A 49 6.48 16.65 7.33
C PHE A 49 6.83 15.63 8.42
N THR A 50 5.80 15.13 9.12
CA THR A 50 5.98 14.14 10.19
C THR A 50 6.64 12.87 9.69
N PHE A 51 6.19 12.31 8.56
CA PHE A 51 6.80 11.11 7.99
C PHE A 51 8.25 11.35 7.57
N LYS A 52 8.53 12.47 6.91
CA LYS A 52 9.89 12.85 6.51
C LYS A 52 10.84 13.01 7.70
N PHE A 53 10.34 13.57 8.81
CA PHE A 53 11.13 13.73 10.02
C PHE A 53 11.38 12.36 10.70
N LEU A 54 10.32 11.62 10.99
CA LEU A 54 10.43 10.33 11.70
C LEU A 54 11.20 9.28 10.89
N SER A 55 11.13 9.32 9.57
CA SER A 55 11.90 8.42 8.71
C SER A 55 13.41 8.69 8.68
N LYS A 56 13.89 9.77 9.29
CA LYS A 56 15.33 10.01 9.50
C LYS A 56 15.87 9.32 10.73
N ILE A 57 15.01 8.89 11.66
CA ILE A 57 15.42 8.22 12.90
C ILE A 57 15.73 6.76 12.57
N PRO A 58 16.98 6.28 12.83
CA PRO A 58 17.37 4.89 12.59
C PRO A 58 16.48 3.90 13.36
N HIS A 59 16.35 2.70 12.82
CA HIS A 59 15.64 1.57 13.44
C HIS A 59 14.15 1.81 13.74
N THR A 60 13.53 2.84 13.13
CA THR A 60 12.08 3.06 13.24
C THR A 60 11.33 2.39 12.10
N SER A 61 10.06 2.03 12.35
CA SER A 61 9.15 1.56 11.29
C SER A 61 8.99 2.59 10.15
N PHE A 62 9.08 3.88 10.45
CA PHE A 62 9.04 4.95 9.45
C PHE A 62 10.25 4.91 8.51
N LYS A 63 11.44 4.64 9.04
CA LYS A 63 12.67 4.49 8.22
C LYS A 63 12.55 3.27 7.32
N LEU A 64 12.17 2.12 7.89
CA LEU A 64 11.96 0.88 7.13
C LEU A 64 10.91 1.07 6.03
N GLN A 65 9.78 1.70 6.35
CA GLN A 65 8.71 1.96 5.39
C GLN A 65 9.15 2.88 4.25
N LYS A 66 9.97 3.89 4.55
CA LYS A 66 10.59 4.75 3.53
C LYS A 66 11.54 3.98 2.62
N ASP A 67 12.38 3.12 3.18
CA ASP A 67 13.34 2.34 2.41
C ASP A 67 12.61 1.35 1.49
N ILE A 68 11.64 0.60 2.01
CA ILE A 68 10.79 -0.28 1.20
C ILE A 68 10.12 0.52 0.07
N HIS A 69 9.55 1.69 0.36
CA HIS A 69 8.91 2.52 -0.65
C HIS A 69 9.89 2.98 -1.74
N ASN A 70 11.06 3.45 -1.34
CA ASN A 70 12.06 3.93 -2.28
C ASN A 70 12.71 2.82 -3.11
N GLU A 71 13.04 1.69 -2.49
CA GLU A 71 13.74 0.57 -3.14
C GLU A 71 12.79 -0.30 -3.96
N MET A 72 11.70 -0.76 -3.31
CA MET A 72 10.85 -1.80 -3.87
C MET A 72 9.68 -1.25 -4.70
N ILE A 73 9.32 0.01 -4.56
CA ILE A 73 8.21 0.62 -5.29
C ILE A 73 8.73 1.61 -6.34
N LEU A 74 9.44 2.66 -5.92
CA LEU A 74 9.85 3.75 -6.80
C LEU A 74 11.22 3.53 -7.46
N GLY A 75 12.07 2.67 -6.90
CA GLY A 75 13.43 2.44 -7.40
C GLY A 75 13.48 1.87 -8.83
N PRO A 76 14.65 1.90 -9.47
CA PRO A 76 14.80 1.42 -10.85
C PRO A 76 14.48 -0.08 -11.00
N ASN A 77 14.67 -0.85 -9.94
CA ASN A 77 14.32 -2.28 -9.89
C ASN A 77 13.00 -2.53 -9.13
N GLY A 78 12.30 -1.49 -8.73
CA GLY A 78 11.03 -1.56 -8.02
C GLY A 78 9.83 -1.74 -8.95
N ALA A 79 8.64 -1.79 -8.36
CA ALA A 79 7.39 -2.02 -9.08
C ALA A 79 7.14 -1.00 -10.21
N PHE A 80 7.54 0.26 -10.03
CA PHE A 80 7.38 1.32 -11.03
C PHE A 80 8.64 1.61 -11.84
N GLN A 81 9.74 0.91 -11.57
CA GLN A 81 10.98 1.00 -12.35
C GLN A 81 11.46 2.45 -12.55
N GLY A 82 11.44 3.26 -11.50
CA GLY A 82 11.83 4.66 -11.54
C GLY A 82 10.79 5.62 -12.14
N GLU A 83 9.63 5.13 -12.57
CA GLU A 83 8.59 5.98 -13.15
C GLU A 83 7.93 6.86 -12.07
N THR A 84 7.73 8.14 -12.40
CA THR A 84 7.20 9.14 -11.46
C THR A 84 5.99 9.91 -11.97
N THR A 85 5.65 9.76 -13.26
CA THR A 85 4.48 10.40 -13.86
C THR A 85 3.21 9.58 -13.63
N ASP A 86 2.07 10.23 -13.46
CA ASP A 86 0.77 9.54 -13.31
C ASP A 86 0.49 8.59 -14.48
N LYS A 87 0.85 8.98 -15.71
CA LYS A 87 0.69 8.15 -16.90
C LYS A 87 1.57 6.92 -16.82
N GLY A 88 2.86 7.09 -16.60
CA GLY A 88 3.81 5.99 -16.57
C GLY A 88 3.54 5.04 -15.39
N ILE A 89 3.15 5.54 -14.21
CA ILE A 89 2.73 4.72 -13.07
C ILE A 89 1.49 3.89 -13.41
N LYS A 90 0.49 4.47 -14.11
CA LYS A 90 -0.69 3.71 -14.59
C LYS A 90 -0.29 2.64 -15.61
N ASP A 91 0.62 2.94 -16.52
CA ASP A 91 1.12 1.98 -17.52
C ASP A 91 1.86 0.82 -16.83
N LYS A 92 2.69 1.10 -15.80
CA LYS A 92 3.35 0.06 -15.00
C LYS A 92 2.35 -0.79 -14.21
N PHE A 93 1.34 -0.18 -13.60
CA PHE A 93 0.27 -0.90 -12.92
C PHE A 93 -0.47 -1.87 -13.87
N ASN A 94 -0.83 -1.43 -15.05
CA ASN A 94 -1.49 -2.27 -16.06
C ASN A 94 -0.57 -3.39 -16.55
N THR A 95 0.69 -3.08 -16.83
CA THR A 95 1.69 -4.08 -17.28
C THR A 95 1.91 -5.14 -16.21
N TRP A 96 1.98 -4.73 -14.93
CA TRP A 96 2.14 -5.66 -13.82
C TRP A 96 0.89 -6.55 -13.67
N ASN A 97 -0.32 -5.99 -13.66
CA ASN A 97 -1.55 -6.76 -13.61
C ASN A 97 -1.61 -7.78 -14.75
N LYS A 98 -1.27 -7.35 -15.98
CA LYS A 98 -1.22 -8.24 -17.13
C LYS A 98 -0.19 -9.35 -16.93
N SER A 99 0.99 -9.06 -16.42
CA SER A 99 2.03 -10.07 -16.18
C SER A 99 1.60 -11.14 -15.17
N VAL A 100 0.81 -10.77 -14.16
CA VAL A 100 0.23 -11.73 -13.21
C VAL A 100 -0.81 -12.61 -13.90
N ILE A 101 -1.70 -12.02 -14.69
CA ILE A 101 -2.75 -12.75 -15.43
C ILE A 101 -2.12 -13.74 -16.43
N ASP A 102 -1.09 -13.32 -17.14
CA ASP A 102 -0.42 -14.16 -18.14
C ASP A 102 0.42 -15.30 -17.52
N TYR A 103 0.93 -15.10 -16.29
CA TYR A 103 1.78 -16.08 -15.62
C TYR A 103 1.01 -17.10 -14.77
N VAL A 104 -0.03 -16.66 -14.08
CA VAL A 104 -0.75 -17.51 -13.12
C VAL A 104 -1.78 -18.39 -13.83
N PRO A 105 -1.75 -19.73 -13.68
CA PRO A 105 -2.77 -20.60 -14.26
C PRO A 105 -4.19 -20.21 -13.84
N GLU A 106 -5.13 -20.25 -14.77
CA GLU A 106 -6.50 -19.77 -14.57
C GLU A 106 -7.21 -20.43 -13.36
N ASN A 107 -6.96 -21.73 -13.15
CA ASN A 107 -7.54 -22.47 -12.02
C ASN A 107 -6.96 -22.05 -10.65
N ARG A 108 -5.89 -21.26 -10.62
CA ARG A 108 -5.22 -20.74 -9.42
C ARG A 108 -5.33 -19.23 -9.27
N LEU A 109 -5.94 -18.53 -10.23
CA LEU A 109 -6.07 -17.08 -10.26
C LEU A 109 -7.52 -16.64 -10.05
N LEU A 110 -7.72 -15.70 -9.15
CA LEU A 110 -8.92 -14.87 -9.10
C LEU A 110 -8.56 -13.43 -9.40
N VAL A 111 -9.02 -12.89 -10.52
CA VAL A 111 -9.01 -11.44 -10.79
C VAL A 111 -10.22 -10.84 -10.11
N TYR A 112 -10.01 -10.02 -9.09
CA TYR A 112 -11.04 -9.63 -8.14
C TYR A 112 -11.17 -8.13 -7.99
N GLN A 113 -12.39 -7.64 -8.05
CA GLN A 113 -12.72 -6.27 -7.69
C GLN A 113 -13.38 -6.25 -6.31
N VAL A 114 -12.87 -5.46 -5.39
CA VAL A 114 -13.36 -5.38 -4.00
C VAL A 114 -14.86 -5.08 -3.89
N LYS A 115 -15.43 -4.36 -4.88
CA LYS A 115 -16.86 -4.09 -4.96
C LYS A 115 -17.75 -5.34 -5.18
N GLU A 116 -17.17 -6.45 -5.62
CA GLU A 116 -17.89 -7.72 -5.83
C GLU A 116 -18.21 -8.44 -4.52
N GLY A 117 -17.57 -8.03 -3.41
CA GLY A 117 -17.86 -8.55 -2.08
C GLY A 117 -17.47 -10.01 -1.87
N TRP A 118 -18.16 -10.68 -0.94
CA TRP A 118 -17.84 -12.03 -0.54
C TRP A 118 -18.00 -13.13 -1.62
N PRO A 119 -19.04 -13.11 -2.51
CA PRO A 119 -19.36 -14.28 -3.31
C PRO A 119 -18.21 -14.82 -4.17
N PRO A 120 -17.55 -14.04 -5.07
CA PRO A 120 -16.49 -14.61 -5.90
C PRO A 120 -15.28 -15.02 -5.08
N LEU A 121 -14.96 -14.30 -4.01
CA LEU A 121 -13.86 -14.62 -3.11
C LEU A 121 -14.08 -15.95 -2.40
N CYS A 122 -15.25 -16.15 -1.79
CA CYS A 122 -15.60 -17.36 -1.05
C CYS A 122 -15.72 -18.57 -1.98
N THR A 123 -16.29 -18.38 -3.17
CA THR A 123 -16.36 -19.45 -4.19
C THR A 123 -14.98 -19.91 -4.61
N PHE A 124 -14.08 -18.98 -4.92
CA PHE A 124 -12.71 -19.29 -5.30
C PHE A 124 -11.94 -20.00 -4.19
N LEU A 125 -12.10 -19.54 -2.95
CA LEU A 125 -11.42 -20.12 -1.78
C LEU A 125 -12.09 -21.42 -1.28
N LYS A 126 -13.30 -21.75 -1.77
CA LYS A 126 -14.12 -22.88 -1.33
C LYS A 126 -14.46 -22.81 0.17
N VAL A 127 -14.88 -21.64 0.61
CA VAL A 127 -15.29 -21.38 2.00
C VAL A 127 -16.72 -20.82 2.04
N PRO A 128 -17.46 -21.00 3.15
CA PRO A 128 -18.79 -20.39 3.32
C PRO A 128 -18.74 -18.87 3.25
N ILE A 129 -19.81 -18.26 2.72
CA ILE A 129 -19.96 -16.81 2.74
C ILE A 129 -20.28 -16.38 4.19
N PRO A 130 -19.51 -15.46 4.78
CA PRO A 130 -19.79 -14.95 6.12
C PRO A 130 -21.10 -14.18 6.18
N ASN A 131 -21.85 -14.35 7.27
CA ASN A 131 -23.08 -13.58 7.51
C ASN A 131 -22.79 -12.19 8.11
N ILE A 132 -21.87 -11.46 7.50
CA ILE A 132 -21.50 -10.08 7.86
C ILE A 132 -21.30 -9.29 6.57
N PRO A 133 -21.54 -7.96 6.58
CA PRO A 133 -21.24 -7.10 5.43
C PRO A 133 -19.77 -7.20 5.03
N PHE A 134 -19.48 -7.08 3.72
CA PHE A 134 -18.11 -7.00 3.24
C PHE A 134 -17.44 -5.74 3.81
N PRO A 135 -16.23 -5.84 4.40
CA PRO A 135 -15.59 -4.70 5.05
C PRO A 135 -15.21 -3.62 4.01
N TYR A 136 -15.58 -2.39 4.30
CA TYR A 136 -15.24 -1.23 3.48
C TYR A 136 -14.43 -0.21 4.30
N LEU A 137 -13.15 -0.52 4.47
CA LEU A 137 -12.18 0.27 5.23
C LEU A 137 -11.30 1.13 4.31
N ASN A 138 -10.42 1.94 4.89
CA ASN A 138 -9.39 2.71 4.19
C ASN A 138 -9.94 3.69 3.13
N LYS A 139 -11.07 4.32 3.41
CA LYS A 139 -11.58 5.39 2.52
C LYS A 139 -10.54 6.50 2.39
N THR A 140 -10.16 6.84 1.16
CA THR A 140 -9.17 7.88 0.83
C THR A 140 -9.39 9.20 1.57
N LYS A 141 -10.66 9.59 1.79
CA LYS A 141 -11.04 10.78 2.57
C LYS A 141 -10.54 10.71 4.00
N ASN A 142 -10.70 9.57 4.67
CA ASN A 142 -10.30 9.37 6.06
C ASN A 142 -8.77 9.41 6.23
N MET A 143 -8.03 8.86 5.28
CA MET A 143 -6.56 8.88 5.30
C MET A 143 -6.00 10.30 5.24
N GLY A 144 -6.59 11.18 4.44
CA GLY A 144 -6.17 12.58 4.36
C GLY A 144 -6.45 13.36 5.65
N HIS A 145 -7.55 13.08 6.36
CA HIS A 145 -7.86 13.70 7.65
C HIS A 145 -6.90 13.20 8.75
N MET A 146 -6.65 11.90 8.79
CA MET A 146 -5.72 11.30 9.75
C MET A 146 -4.30 11.85 9.59
N SER A 147 -3.79 11.99 8.37
CA SER A 147 -2.47 12.57 8.12
C SER A 147 -2.36 14.01 8.62
N ARG A 148 -3.40 14.85 8.39
CA ARG A 148 -3.43 16.23 8.90
C ARG A 148 -3.46 16.27 10.42
N PHE A 149 -4.26 15.42 11.05
CA PHE A 149 -4.33 15.33 12.50
C PHE A 149 -2.98 14.93 13.11
N ILE A 150 -2.33 13.90 12.59
CA ILE A 150 -1.01 13.45 13.05
C ILE A 150 0.04 14.56 12.88
N ASN A 151 0.06 15.27 11.75
CA ASN A 151 0.98 16.39 11.54
C ASN A 151 0.74 17.52 12.56
N ALA A 152 -0.51 17.89 12.83
CA ALA A 152 -0.87 18.92 13.81
C ALA A 152 -0.42 18.53 15.22
N MET A 153 -0.70 17.31 15.64
CA MET A 153 -0.27 16.78 16.95
C MET A 153 1.26 16.78 17.09
N PHE A 154 1.97 16.40 16.03
CA PHE A 154 3.43 16.38 16.04
C PHE A 154 4.02 17.79 16.14
N ILE A 155 3.47 18.77 15.43
CA ILE A 155 3.88 20.18 15.53
C ILE A 155 3.62 20.70 16.95
N LEU A 156 2.45 20.42 17.51
CA LEU A 156 2.11 20.82 18.90
C LEU A 156 3.11 20.24 19.90
N LEU A 157 3.46 18.97 19.77
CA LEU A 157 4.47 18.33 20.62
C LEU A 157 5.84 19.03 20.53
N ILE A 158 6.30 19.38 19.33
CA ILE A 158 7.55 20.13 19.16
C ILE A 158 7.46 21.50 19.84
N LEU A 159 6.38 22.22 19.66
CA LEU A 159 6.19 23.54 20.27
C LEU A 159 6.18 23.45 21.81
N THR A 160 5.54 22.43 22.39
CA THR A 160 5.56 22.24 23.86
C THR A 160 6.96 21.94 24.37
N ILE A 161 7.74 21.07 23.68
CA ILE A 161 9.13 20.79 24.05
C ILE A 161 9.98 22.07 23.99
N ILE A 162 9.87 22.85 22.92
CA ILE A 162 10.57 24.13 22.78
C ILE A 162 10.21 25.08 23.92
N SER A 163 8.92 25.19 24.26
CA SER A 163 8.46 26.05 25.37
C SER A 163 9.05 25.63 26.71
N ILE A 164 9.10 24.31 27.00
CA ILE A 164 9.71 23.77 28.22
C ILE A 164 11.21 24.10 28.27
N ILE A 165 11.93 23.90 27.16
CA ILE A 165 13.37 24.21 27.09
C ILE A 165 13.61 25.71 27.33
N ILE A 166 12.84 26.60 26.70
CA ILE A 166 12.98 28.04 26.90
C ILE A 166 12.70 28.39 28.37
N SER A 167 11.63 27.86 28.98
CA SER A 167 11.29 28.12 30.39
C SER A 167 12.30 27.55 31.38
N SER A 168 13.13 26.59 30.98
CA SER A 168 14.19 26.02 31.84
C SER A 168 15.52 26.76 31.76
N VAL A 169 15.68 27.64 30.76
CA VAL A 169 16.93 28.42 30.54
C VAL A 169 16.80 29.85 31.09
N PHE A 170 15.59 30.33 31.29
CA PHE A 170 15.24 31.61 31.87
C PHE A 170 14.53 31.47 33.20
#